data_a2364631c821a9854642c4f38ff95e17
#
_entry.id   a2364631c821a9854642c4f38ff95e17
#
_cell.length_a   1.000
_cell.length_b   1.000
_cell.length_c   1.000
_cell.angle_alpha   90.00
_cell.angle_beta   90.00
_cell.angle_gamma   90.00
#
_symmetry.space_group_name_H-M   'P 1'
#
loop_
_entity.id
_entity.type
_entity.pdbx_description
1 polymer ?
#
loop_
_entity_poly.entity_id
_entity_poly.type
_entity_poly.pdbx_seq_one_letter_code
_entity_poly.pdbx_strand_id
1 'polypeptide(L)'
;MTLAGWTPVSKYYSDLHVSGTSVRMDKLVLEILGAVVAGVALPGSTTALMLKVAGDAIAALQKRDTAALTVYERNLLENGVGGISAGACVEVEGEAIMAVGAVRFLRKNSSTQVMFTDVDIRNVNLYRGETVFAKNTLVADAVRESIKSKLVPHKDQIVDIDI
;
A
#
# COMPACT_ATOMS: atom_id res chain seq x y z
N MET A 1 -13.63 7.76 -9.85
CA MET A 1 -13.83 8.50 -8.60
C MET A 1 -12.58 9.32 -8.35
N THR A 2 -12.69 10.64 -8.45
CA THR A 2 -11.58 11.56 -8.21
C THR A 2 -11.56 11.86 -6.71
N LEU A 3 -10.63 11.29 -5.98
CA LEU A 3 -10.53 11.49 -4.55
C LEU A 3 -9.45 12.55 -4.28
N ALA A 4 -9.81 13.66 -3.65
CA ALA A 4 -8.88 14.73 -3.28
C ALA A 4 -8.02 15.28 -4.44
N GLY A 5 -8.55 15.28 -5.65
CA GLY A 5 -7.81 15.71 -6.84
C GLY A 5 -6.94 14.64 -7.49
N TRP A 6 -6.91 13.41 -6.97
CA TRP A 6 -6.20 12.31 -7.60
C TRP A 6 -7.08 11.57 -8.60
N THR A 7 -6.58 11.42 -9.82
CA THR A 7 -7.26 10.70 -10.90
C THR A 7 -6.47 9.44 -11.25
N PRO A 8 -7.09 8.25 -11.25
CA PRO A 8 -6.40 7.04 -11.67
C PRO A 8 -6.05 7.12 -13.16
N VAL A 9 -4.77 6.96 -13.46
CA VAL A 9 -4.22 6.88 -14.83
C VAL A 9 -4.23 5.43 -15.31
N SER A 10 -3.89 4.52 -14.42
CA SER A 10 -3.98 3.08 -14.64
C SER A 10 -4.54 2.38 -13.42
N LYS A 11 -5.23 1.27 -13.66
CA LYS A 11 -5.77 0.42 -12.60
C LYS A 11 -5.78 -1.02 -13.08
N TYR A 12 -5.19 -1.90 -12.29
CA TYR A 12 -5.16 -3.33 -12.57
C TYR A 12 -5.47 -4.12 -11.30
N TYR A 13 -6.25 -5.18 -11.43
CA TYR A 13 -6.56 -6.12 -10.35
C TYR A 13 -6.69 -7.53 -10.93
N SER A 14 -6.00 -8.50 -10.34
CA SER A 14 -6.05 -9.90 -10.78
C SER A 14 -5.74 -10.87 -9.65
N ASP A 15 -6.06 -12.12 -9.88
CA ASP A 15 -5.51 -13.22 -9.10
C ASP A 15 -3.98 -13.23 -9.21
N LEU A 16 -3.31 -13.54 -8.11
CA LEU A 16 -1.87 -13.61 -8.06
C LEU A 16 -1.42 -15.04 -7.83
N HIS A 17 -0.68 -15.56 -8.80
CA HIS A 17 -0.02 -16.85 -8.69
C HIS A 17 1.46 -16.62 -8.36
N VAL A 18 1.87 -17.11 -7.20
CA VAL A 18 3.25 -17.03 -6.73
C VAL A 18 3.89 -18.40 -6.92
N SER A 19 5.10 -18.43 -7.50
CA SER A 19 5.91 -19.64 -7.59
C SER A 19 6.59 -19.89 -6.25
N GLY A 20 6.65 -21.16 -5.83
CA GLY A 20 7.29 -21.56 -4.57
C GLY A 20 6.32 -22.21 -3.60
N THR A 21 6.75 -22.38 -2.36
CA THR A 21 5.98 -23.05 -1.30
C THR A 21 5.46 -22.06 -0.25
N SER A 22 6.10 -20.90 -0.11
CA SER A 22 5.76 -19.89 0.87
C SER A 22 5.90 -18.47 0.29
N VAL A 23 5.23 -17.54 0.91
CA VAL A 23 5.25 -16.12 0.55
C VAL A 23 5.18 -15.23 1.79
N ARG A 24 5.86 -14.08 1.73
CA ARG A 24 5.74 -13.00 2.73
C ARG A 24 4.99 -11.82 2.14
N MET A 25 3.94 -11.37 2.80
CA MET A 25 3.04 -10.33 2.28
C MET A 25 3.72 -8.97 2.22
N ASP A 26 4.58 -8.65 3.19
CA ASP A 26 5.37 -7.42 3.22
C ASP A 26 6.35 -7.31 2.04
N LYS A 27 7.00 -8.42 1.65
CA LYS A 27 7.88 -8.46 0.48
C LYS A 27 7.09 -8.41 -0.83
N LEU A 28 6.01 -9.17 -0.90
CA LEU A 28 5.18 -9.27 -2.09
C LEU A 28 4.57 -7.91 -2.49
N VAL A 29 4.11 -7.12 -1.52
CA VAL A 29 3.56 -5.78 -1.82
C VAL A 29 4.64 -4.84 -2.36
N LEU A 30 5.88 -4.95 -1.90
CA LEU A 30 7.00 -4.16 -2.43
C LEU A 30 7.39 -4.59 -3.85
N GLU A 31 7.35 -5.87 -4.15
CA GLU A 31 7.57 -6.38 -5.51
C GLU A 31 6.48 -5.86 -6.47
N ILE A 32 5.22 -5.88 -6.05
CA ILE A 32 4.11 -5.33 -6.85
C ILE A 32 4.30 -3.83 -7.04
N LEU A 33 4.60 -3.07 -5.98
CA LEU A 33 4.86 -1.64 -6.09
C LEU A 33 6.04 -1.36 -7.04
N GLY A 34 7.10 -2.16 -6.96
CA GLY A 34 8.25 -2.07 -7.86
C GLY A 34 7.85 -2.24 -9.33
N ALA A 35 7.00 -3.20 -9.64
CA ALA A 35 6.49 -3.40 -10.98
C ALA A 35 5.61 -2.23 -11.46
N VAL A 36 4.77 -1.68 -10.58
CA VAL A 36 3.94 -0.49 -10.89
C VAL A 36 4.82 0.71 -11.21
N VAL A 37 5.81 0.99 -10.36
CA VAL A 37 6.72 2.14 -10.52
C VAL A 37 7.57 1.99 -11.78
N ALA A 38 8.04 0.79 -12.09
CA ALA A 38 8.78 0.52 -13.32
C ALA A 38 7.95 0.75 -14.60
N GLY A 39 6.63 0.55 -14.51
CA GLY A 39 5.69 0.83 -15.61
C GLY A 39 5.40 2.32 -15.82
N VAL A 40 5.76 3.17 -14.87
CA VAL A 40 5.58 4.61 -14.96
C VAL A 40 6.89 5.24 -15.40
N ALA A 41 7.21 5.48 -16.57
CA ALA A 41 8.49 5.99 -17.14
C ALA A 41 9.16 7.11 -16.30
N LEU A 42 9.47 6.84 -15.04
CA LEU A 42 10.13 7.75 -14.09
C LEU A 42 11.66 7.63 -14.19
N PRO A 43 12.41 8.70 -13.87
CA PRO A 43 13.85 8.61 -13.71
C PRO A 43 14.24 7.51 -12.71
N GLY A 44 15.30 6.75 -12.99
CA GLY A 44 15.71 5.61 -12.16
C GLY A 44 16.01 5.96 -10.69
N SER A 45 16.55 7.15 -10.42
CA SER A 45 16.77 7.68 -9.06
C SER A 45 15.43 7.89 -8.32
N THR A 46 14.41 8.38 -9.01
CA THR A 46 13.06 8.59 -8.47
C THR A 46 12.40 7.26 -8.13
N THR A 47 12.50 6.28 -9.03
CA THR A 47 12.02 4.92 -8.81
C THR A 47 12.66 4.30 -7.55
N ALA A 48 13.99 4.41 -7.42
CA ALA A 48 14.72 3.88 -6.26
C ALA A 48 14.29 4.56 -4.96
N LEU A 49 14.10 5.89 -4.97
CA LEU A 49 13.61 6.63 -3.81
C LEU A 49 12.21 6.19 -3.39
N MET A 50 11.28 6.07 -4.33
CA MET A 50 9.92 5.62 -4.04
C MET A 50 9.90 4.25 -3.35
N LEU A 51 10.67 3.30 -3.88
CA LEU A 51 10.75 1.94 -3.30
C LEU A 51 11.43 1.95 -1.94
N LYS A 52 12.47 2.77 -1.75
CA LYS A 52 13.13 2.93 -0.46
C LYS A 52 12.17 3.45 0.60
N VAL A 53 11.46 4.55 0.32
CA VAL A 53 10.48 5.13 1.27
C VAL A 53 9.40 4.12 1.66
N ALA A 54 8.82 3.40 0.69
CA ALA A 54 7.85 2.37 0.97
C ALA A 54 8.42 1.21 1.81
N GLY A 55 9.66 0.79 1.53
CA GLY A 55 10.35 -0.25 2.29
C GLY A 55 10.65 0.19 3.72
N ASP A 56 11.12 1.40 3.92
CA ASP A 56 11.41 1.98 5.25
C ASP A 56 10.12 2.09 6.08
N ALA A 57 9.00 2.50 5.49
CA ALA A 57 7.70 2.56 6.14
C ALA A 57 7.20 1.17 6.60
N ILE A 58 7.32 0.15 5.74
CA ILE A 58 6.97 -1.24 6.10
C ILE A 58 7.89 -1.77 7.21
N ALA A 59 9.20 -1.49 7.15
CA ALA A 59 10.14 -1.89 8.18
C ALA A 59 9.86 -1.20 9.53
N ALA A 60 9.46 0.07 9.50
CA ALA A 60 9.04 0.80 10.71
C ALA A 60 7.76 0.19 11.31
N LEU A 61 6.80 -0.21 10.48
CA LEU A 61 5.57 -0.88 10.94
C LEU A 61 5.89 -2.23 11.63
N GLN A 62 6.83 -3.00 11.10
CA GLN A 62 7.26 -4.27 11.69
C GLN A 62 7.89 -4.11 13.08
N LYS A 63 8.60 -3.01 13.32
CA LYS A 63 9.28 -2.72 14.60
C LYS A 63 8.33 -2.21 15.70
N ARG A 64 7.16 -1.74 15.33
CA ARG A 64 6.18 -1.20 16.27
C ARG A 64 5.25 -2.33 16.73
N ASP A 65 5.32 -2.65 18.03
CA ASP A 65 4.28 -3.42 18.72
C ASP A 65 3.08 -2.49 18.92
N THR A 66 2.26 -2.34 17.89
CA THR A 66 1.25 -1.28 17.81
C THR A 66 -0.17 -1.82 17.92
N ALA A 67 -1.04 -1.01 18.51
CA ALA A 67 -2.48 -1.22 18.50
C ALA A 67 -3.04 -1.46 17.10
N ALA A 68 -2.44 -0.84 16.07
CA ALA A 68 -2.82 -1.03 14.67
C ALA A 68 -2.58 -2.46 14.18
N LEU A 69 -1.44 -3.08 14.50
CA LEU A 69 -1.17 -4.49 14.17
C LEU A 69 -2.15 -5.43 14.89
N THR A 70 -2.44 -5.15 16.15
CA THR A 70 -3.42 -5.93 16.93
C THR A 70 -4.81 -5.87 16.32
N VAL A 71 -5.26 -4.70 15.88
CA VAL A 71 -6.55 -4.53 15.18
C VAL A 71 -6.54 -5.27 13.85
N TYR A 72 -5.45 -5.19 13.08
CA TYR A 72 -5.29 -5.90 11.82
C TYR A 72 -5.36 -7.42 12.00
N GLU A 73 -4.61 -7.96 12.98
CA GLU A 73 -4.60 -9.39 13.29
C GLU A 73 -5.97 -9.89 13.75
N ARG A 74 -6.69 -9.10 14.57
CA ARG A 74 -8.05 -9.40 14.99
C ARG A 74 -9.00 -9.47 13.81
N ASN A 75 -8.99 -8.49 12.92
CA ASN A 75 -9.83 -8.51 11.72
C ASN A 75 -9.51 -9.69 10.80
N LEU A 76 -8.23 -10.05 10.70
CA LEU A 76 -7.82 -11.23 9.93
C LEU A 76 -8.33 -12.52 10.56
N LEU A 77 -8.32 -12.61 11.88
CA LEU A 77 -8.86 -13.76 12.63
C LEU A 77 -10.37 -13.92 12.43
N GLU A 78 -11.10 -12.82 12.55
CA GLU A 78 -12.57 -12.83 12.49
C GLU A 78 -13.10 -13.07 11.08
N ASN A 79 -12.47 -12.46 10.07
CA ASN A 79 -13.01 -12.40 8.73
C ASN A 79 -12.24 -13.25 7.70
N GLY A 80 -11.06 -13.76 8.07
CA GLY A 80 -10.19 -14.53 7.16
C GLY A 80 -9.66 -13.72 5.97
N VAL A 81 -9.86 -12.40 5.98
CA VAL A 81 -9.49 -11.48 4.89
C VAL A 81 -8.47 -10.49 5.41
N GLY A 82 -7.37 -10.34 4.71
CA GLY A 82 -6.37 -9.33 4.99
C GLY A 82 -5.90 -8.64 3.72
N GLY A 83 -5.18 -7.55 3.90
CA GLY A 83 -4.54 -6.86 2.80
C GLY A 83 -3.50 -5.88 3.31
N ILE A 84 -2.49 -5.67 2.48
CA ILE A 84 -1.48 -4.64 2.68
C ILE A 84 -1.35 -3.84 1.39
N SER A 85 -1.25 -2.54 1.51
CA SER A 85 -0.98 -1.64 0.39
C SER A 85 0.23 -0.80 0.72
N ALA A 86 1.12 -0.67 -0.23
CA ALA A 86 2.25 0.25 -0.17
C ALA A 86 2.13 1.24 -1.33
N GLY A 87 2.38 2.49 -1.03
CA GLY A 87 2.35 3.54 -2.04
C GLY A 87 3.48 4.53 -1.82
N ALA A 88 3.90 5.16 -2.89
CA ALA A 88 4.84 6.26 -2.85
C ALA A 88 4.38 7.35 -3.81
N CYS A 89 4.62 8.59 -3.42
CA CYS A 89 4.29 9.77 -4.20
C CYS A 89 5.56 10.53 -4.53
N VAL A 90 5.61 11.04 -5.75
CA VAL A 90 6.74 11.85 -6.24
C VAL A 90 6.21 12.99 -7.10
N GLU A 91 6.93 14.09 -7.13
CA GLU A 91 6.71 15.17 -8.08
C GLU A 91 7.73 15.07 -9.22
N VAL A 92 7.23 15.07 -10.45
CA VAL A 92 8.03 15.04 -11.67
C VAL A 92 7.52 16.15 -12.58
N GLU A 93 8.41 17.09 -12.94
CA GLU A 93 8.06 18.21 -13.84
C GLU A 93 6.85 19.05 -13.38
N GLY A 94 6.68 19.19 -12.05
CA GLY A 94 5.56 19.92 -11.46
C GLY A 94 4.25 19.11 -11.33
N GLU A 95 4.24 17.87 -11.78
CA GLU A 95 3.10 16.95 -11.61
C GLU A 95 3.37 15.94 -10.50
N ALA A 96 2.44 15.80 -9.57
CA ALA A 96 2.52 14.77 -8.55
C ALA A 96 1.92 13.46 -9.07
N ILE A 97 2.72 12.39 -8.97
CA ILE A 97 2.35 11.03 -9.36
C ILE A 97 2.41 10.14 -8.12
N MET A 98 1.39 9.35 -7.91
CA MET A 98 1.36 8.35 -6.84
C MET A 98 1.18 6.96 -7.43
N ALA A 99 2.13 6.08 -7.13
CA ALA A 99 2.05 4.66 -7.44
C ALA A 99 1.63 3.86 -6.20
N VAL A 100 0.72 2.92 -6.36
CA VAL A 100 0.23 2.07 -5.27
C VAL A 100 0.26 0.62 -5.73
N GLY A 101 0.95 -0.22 -4.96
CA GLY A 101 0.87 -1.68 -5.03
C GLY A 101 0.07 -2.22 -3.85
N ALA A 102 -0.76 -3.21 -4.06
CA ALA A 102 -1.57 -3.83 -3.04
C ALA A 102 -1.60 -5.35 -3.17
N VAL A 103 -1.58 -6.03 -2.04
CA VAL A 103 -1.87 -7.46 -1.92
C VAL A 103 -3.09 -7.61 -1.04
N ARG A 104 -4.09 -8.32 -1.53
CA ARG A 104 -5.21 -8.82 -0.73
C ARG A 104 -5.11 -10.33 -0.66
N PHE A 105 -5.40 -10.89 0.47
CA PHE A 105 -5.38 -12.33 0.66
C PHE A 105 -6.60 -12.81 1.43
N LEU A 106 -7.06 -14.01 1.03
CA LEU A 106 -8.08 -14.79 1.72
C LEU A 106 -7.39 -15.99 2.34
N ARG A 107 -7.52 -16.14 3.65
CA ARG A 107 -6.92 -17.23 4.39
C ARG A 107 -7.85 -18.44 4.41
N LYS A 108 -7.29 -19.63 4.25
CA LYS A 108 -8.01 -20.91 4.34
C LYS A 108 -7.94 -21.54 5.73
N ASN A 109 -6.97 -21.14 6.58
CA ASN A 109 -6.70 -21.73 7.90
C ASN A 109 -6.55 -20.69 9.00
N SER A 110 -6.56 -21.10 10.28
CA SER A 110 -6.61 -20.25 11.46
C SER A 110 -5.27 -19.68 11.98
N SER A 111 -4.17 -19.67 11.21
CA SER A 111 -2.92 -19.07 11.69
C SER A 111 -2.96 -17.54 11.68
N THR A 112 -2.37 -16.89 12.69
CA THR A 112 -2.60 -15.48 13.01
C THR A 112 -1.58 -14.50 12.44
N GLN A 113 -0.37 -14.95 12.16
CA GLN A 113 0.72 -14.07 11.71
C GLN A 113 0.93 -14.20 10.21
N VAL A 114 0.36 -13.31 9.42
CA VAL A 114 0.42 -13.39 7.95
C VAL A 114 1.28 -12.29 7.34
N MET A 115 1.41 -11.12 7.98
CA MET A 115 2.01 -9.96 7.33
C MET A 115 3.52 -10.08 7.18
N PHE A 116 4.24 -10.47 8.24
CA PHE A 116 5.70 -10.47 8.32
C PHE A 116 6.32 -11.87 8.43
N THR A 117 5.53 -12.91 8.30
CA THR A 117 5.96 -14.33 8.37
C THR A 117 5.82 -15.03 7.03
N ASP A 118 6.54 -16.13 6.86
CA ASP A 118 6.38 -17.00 5.70
C ASP A 118 5.04 -17.76 5.80
N VAL A 119 4.20 -17.57 4.81
CA VAL A 119 2.89 -18.22 4.71
C VAL A 119 2.92 -19.25 3.58
N ASP A 120 2.49 -20.47 3.86
CA ASP A 120 2.32 -21.50 2.83
C ASP A 120 1.27 -21.04 1.81
N ILE A 121 1.64 -20.98 0.53
CA ILE A 121 0.77 -20.51 -0.55
C ILE A 121 -0.49 -21.34 -0.73
N ARG A 122 -0.49 -22.60 -0.31
CA ARG A 122 -1.67 -23.48 -0.35
C ARG A 122 -2.78 -23.05 0.61
N ASN A 123 -2.41 -22.25 1.62
CA ASN A 123 -3.30 -21.81 2.69
C ASN A 123 -3.88 -20.41 2.46
N VAL A 124 -3.56 -19.76 1.35
CA VAL A 124 -4.02 -18.42 1.01
C VAL A 124 -4.42 -18.32 -0.46
N ASN A 125 -5.44 -17.55 -0.75
CA ASN A 125 -5.69 -17.04 -2.09
C ASN A 125 -5.19 -15.61 -2.14
N LEU A 126 -4.40 -15.29 -3.14
CA LEU A 126 -3.73 -14.01 -3.30
C LEU A 126 -4.31 -13.22 -4.47
N TYR A 127 -4.45 -11.93 -4.26
CA TYR A 127 -4.89 -10.97 -5.28
C TYR A 127 -3.93 -9.80 -5.28
N ARG A 128 -3.54 -9.34 -6.46
CA ARG A 128 -2.74 -8.14 -6.64
C ARG A 128 -3.60 -6.98 -7.13
N GLY A 129 -3.31 -5.80 -6.61
CA GLY A 129 -3.87 -4.54 -7.09
C GLY A 129 -2.75 -3.58 -7.44
N GLU A 130 -2.91 -2.87 -8.53
CA GLU A 130 -1.95 -1.87 -9.01
C GLU A 130 -2.71 -0.64 -9.46
N THR A 131 -2.24 0.53 -9.06
CA THR A 131 -2.85 1.78 -9.50
C THR A 131 -1.80 2.88 -9.57
N VAL A 132 -1.86 3.66 -10.63
CA VAL A 132 -1.13 4.93 -10.75
C VAL A 132 -2.13 6.06 -10.77
N PHE A 133 -1.89 7.08 -9.97
CA PHE A 133 -2.68 8.29 -9.91
C PHE A 133 -1.85 9.49 -10.35
N ALA A 134 -2.46 10.38 -11.10
CA ALA A 134 -1.95 11.73 -11.35
C ALA A 134 -2.77 12.75 -10.56
N LYS A 135 -2.13 13.79 -10.05
CA LYS A 135 -2.78 14.84 -9.29
C LYS A 135 -3.32 15.93 -10.22
N ASN A 136 -4.60 16.22 -10.12
CA ASN A 136 -5.18 17.44 -10.66
C ASN A 136 -5.10 18.53 -9.60
N THR A 137 -4.20 19.47 -9.78
CA THR A 137 -3.92 20.54 -8.80
C THR A 137 -5.13 21.43 -8.54
N LEU A 138 -5.89 21.78 -9.57
CA LEU A 138 -7.07 22.64 -9.40
C LEU A 138 -8.14 21.99 -8.51
N VAL A 139 -8.40 20.70 -8.75
CA VAL A 139 -9.36 19.95 -7.92
C VAL A 139 -8.81 19.73 -6.50
N ALA A 140 -7.52 19.43 -6.37
CA ALA A 140 -6.88 19.23 -5.07
C ALA A 140 -6.95 20.48 -4.20
N ASP A 141 -6.69 21.65 -4.76
CA ASP A 141 -6.75 22.93 -4.04
C ASP A 141 -8.18 23.30 -3.65
N ALA A 142 -9.15 23.06 -4.51
CA ALA A 142 -10.57 23.31 -4.22
C ALA A 142 -11.11 22.49 -3.04
N VAL A 143 -10.58 21.29 -2.81
CA VAL A 143 -11.06 20.40 -1.72
C VAL A 143 -10.14 20.39 -0.48
N ARG A 144 -9.00 21.07 -0.53
CA ARG A 144 -7.96 21.06 0.53
C ARG A 144 -8.52 21.42 1.91
N GLU A 145 -9.25 22.51 2.02
CA GLU A 145 -9.79 22.98 3.30
C GLU A 145 -10.86 22.03 3.86
N SER A 146 -11.69 21.47 2.99
CA SER A 146 -12.65 20.43 3.38
C SER A 146 -11.98 19.16 3.92
N ILE A 147 -10.86 18.75 3.33
CA ILE A 147 -10.09 17.60 3.80
C ILE A 147 -9.46 17.92 5.16
N LYS A 148 -8.79 19.07 5.28
CA LYS A 148 -8.18 19.51 6.54
C LYS A 148 -9.18 19.51 7.69
N SER A 149 -10.35 20.11 7.48
CA SER A 149 -11.39 20.18 8.52
C SER A 149 -11.87 18.81 9.01
N LYS A 150 -11.82 17.78 8.15
CA LYS A 150 -12.17 16.41 8.50
C LYS A 150 -11.03 15.64 9.15
N LEU A 151 -9.77 15.97 8.83
CA LEU A 151 -8.60 15.28 9.39
C LEU A 151 -8.24 15.79 10.79
N VAL A 152 -8.44 17.08 11.07
CA VAL A 152 -8.09 17.69 12.38
C VAL A 152 -8.65 16.91 13.57
N PRO A 153 -9.94 16.47 13.60
CA PRO A 153 -10.46 15.67 14.71
C PRO A 153 -9.79 14.30 14.88
N HIS A 154 -9.09 13.82 13.86
CA HIS A 154 -8.47 12.49 13.83
C HIS A 154 -6.94 12.54 13.78
N LYS A 155 -6.34 13.71 14.08
CA LYS A 155 -4.88 13.90 14.02
C LYS A 155 -4.10 12.88 14.86
N ASP A 156 -4.62 12.46 15.99
CA ASP A 156 -3.98 11.51 16.89
C ASP A 156 -3.99 10.06 16.37
N GLN A 157 -4.77 9.80 15.30
CA GLN A 157 -4.82 8.51 14.60
C GLN A 157 -3.83 8.45 13.42
N ILE A 158 -3.25 9.60 13.05
CA ILE A 158 -2.24 9.69 12.01
C ILE A 158 -0.91 9.36 12.64
N VAL A 159 -0.29 8.27 12.20
CA VAL A 159 1.03 7.85 12.69
C VAL A 159 2.08 8.71 11.99
N ASP A 160 2.75 9.59 12.75
CA ASP A 160 3.97 10.25 12.27
C ASP A 160 5.07 9.19 12.15
N ILE A 161 5.51 8.97 10.93
CA ILE A 161 6.67 8.15 10.61
C ILE A 161 7.79 9.13 10.27
N ASP A 162 8.77 9.25 11.15
CA ASP A 162 10.03 9.93 10.82
C ASP A 162 10.74 9.12 9.72
N ILE A 163 10.84 9.71 8.54
CA ILE A 163 11.49 9.14 7.35
C ILE A 163 12.89 9.73 7.22
#